data_beb2052ca990531dd6d508cdda48b41e
#
_entry.id   beb2052ca990531dd6d508cdda48b41e
#
_cell.length_a   1.000
_cell.length_b   1.000
_cell.length_c   1.000
_cell.angle_alpha   90.00
_cell.angle_beta   90.00
_cell.angle_gamma   90.00
#
_symmetry.space_group_name_H-M   'P 1'
#
loop_
_entity.id
_entity.type
_entity.pdbx_description
1 polymer ?
#
loop_
_entity_poly.entity_id
_entity_poly.type
_entity_poly.pdbx_seq_one_letter_code
_entity_poly.pdbx_strand_id
1 'polypeptide(L)'
;MPWVEPTESRPLTQEEMEQNAIMCWSYFQASGWTLEAVSGLLGNAQAESTINPTRWQGDTPGEAGGGGYGILQWTPWTSLIEYANAIGGNWQTGATQVRVVDYELNNGYGYYPTISYPLSASEYRTSTQTPEYLAYAWSF
;
A
#
# COMPACT_ATOMS: atom_id res chain seq x y z
N MET A 1 -14.07 -13.08 -0.78
CA MET A 1 -14.38 -11.73 -1.25
C MET A 1 -13.32 -11.26 -2.21
N PRO A 2 -13.66 -10.82 -3.40
CA PRO A 2 -12.67 -10.26 -4.31
C PRO A 2 -12.27 -8.83 -3.91
N TRP A 3 -11.17 -8.37 -4.47
CA TRP A 3 -10.80 -6.96 -4.38
C TRP A 3 -11.83 -6.09 -5.09
N VAL A 4 -12.12 -4.93 -4.53
CA VAL A 4 -12.85 -3.87 -5.23
C VAL A 4 -11.86 -3.07 -6.06
N GLU A 5 -12.00 -3.15 -7.37
CA GLU A 5 -11.06 -2.54 -8.33
C GLU A 5 -11.85 -1.84 -9.44
N PRO A 6 -12.36 -0.61 -9.16
CA PRO A 6 -13.18 0.10 -10.13
C PRO A 6 -12.43 0.36 -11.44
N THR A 7 -13.15 0.37 -12.55
CA THR A 7 -12.58 0.73 -13.86
C THR A 7 -12.34 2.23 -13.97
N GLU A 8 -13.08 3.03 -13.22
CA GLU A 8 -12.89 4.48 -13.13
C GLU A 8 -12.12 4.82 -11.86
N SER A 9 -11.19 5.78 -11.95
CA SER A 9 -10.50 6.29 -10.78
C SER A 9 -11.48 7.12 -9.94
N ARG A 10 -11.71 6.68 -8.72
CA ARG A 10 -12.61 7.33 -7.76
C ARG A 10 -12.29 6.90 -6.33
N PRO A 11 -12.74 7.67 -5.33
CA PRO A 11 -12.69 7.16 -3.96
C PRO A 11 -13.60 5.94 -3.80
N LEU A 12 -13.23 5.04 -2.91
CA LEU A 12 -14.10 3.93 -2.53
C LEU A 12 -15.09 4.39 -1.45
N THR A 13 -16.24 3.75 -1.41
CA THR A 13 -17.18 3.89 -0.29
C THR A 13 -16.61 3.23 0.96
N GLN A 14 -17.21 3.52 2.12
CA GLN A 14 -16.80 2.90 3.39
C GLN A 14 -16.86 1.37 3.31
N GLU A 15 -17.92 0.83 2.75
CA GLU A 15 -18.09 -0.61 2.56
C GLU A 15 -17.02 -1.22 1.67
N GLU A 16 -16.70 -0.54 0.56
CA GLU A 16 -15.66 -0.97 -0.36
C GLU A 16 -14.27 -0.91 0.27
N MET A 17 -13.98 0.14 1.06
CA MET A 17 -12.73 0.24 1.81
C MET A 17 -12.58 -0.90 2.81
N GLU A 18 -13.64 -1.23 3.52
CA GLU A 18 -13.64 -2.33 4.49
C GLU A 18 -13.34 -3.66 3.80
N GLN A 19 -13.94 -3.90 2.64
CA GLN A 19 -13.68 -5.09 1.84
C GLN A 19 -12.19 -5.17 1.45
N ASN A 20 -11.62 -4.10 0.94
CA ASN A 20 -10.21 -4.08 0.56
C ASN A 20 -9.27 -4.15 1.78
N ALA A 21 -9.67 -3.58 2.92
CA ALA A 21 -8.91 -3.72 4.16
C ALA A 21 -8.83 -5.19 4.58
N ILE A 22 -9.92 -5.94 4.45
CA ILE A 22 -9.94 -7.38 4.73
C ILE A 22 -8.99 -8.12 3.79
N MET A 23 -8.98 -7.77 2.51
CA MET A 23 -8.06 -8.37 1.55
C MET A 23 -6.60 -8.09 1.91
N CYS A 24 -6.28 -6.85 2.30
CA CYS A 24 -4.94 -6.50 2.77
C CYS A 24 -4.55 -7.31 4.02
N TRP A 25 -5.41 -7.36 5.02
CA TRP A 25 -5.16 -8.11 6.24
C TRP A 25 -4.92 -9.58 5.95
N SER A 26 -5.75 -10.18 5.11
CA SER A 26 -5.62 -11.58 4.73
C SER A 26 -4.24 -11.90 4.14
N TYR A 27 -3.75 -11.03 3.26
CA TYR A 27 -2.42 -11.21 2.66
C TYR A 27 -1.30 -10.98 3.68
N PHE A 28 -1.30 -9.83 4.36
CA PHE A 28 -0.19 -9.44 5.22
C PHE A 28 -0.08 -10.32 6.46
N GLN A 29 -1.20 -10.73 7.04
CA GLN A 29 -1.20 -11.66 8.16
C GLN A 29 -0.56 -12.99 7.76
N ALA A 30 -0.88 -13.51 6.60
CA ALA A 30 -0.27 -14.75 6.09
C ALA A 30 1.22 -14.56 5.77
N SER A 31 1.66 -13.34 5.52
CA SER A 31 3.05 -12.96 5.27
C SER A 31 3.83 -12.62 6.55
N GLY A 32 3.21 -12.76 7.72
CA GLY A 32 3.88 -12.59 9.02
C GLY A 32 3.77 -11.20 9.64
N TRP A 33 2.95 -10.31 9.09
CA TRP A 33 2.76 -8.98 9.65
C TRP A 33 1.85 -9.01 10.89
N THR A 34 2.12 -8.13 11.84
CA THR A 34 1.25 -7.91 13.00
C THR A 34 0.02 -7.09 12.60
N LEU A 35 -1.03 -7.20 13.40
CA LEU A 35 -2.23 -6.39 13.21
C LEU A 35 -1.91 -4.89 13.27
N GLU A 36 -1.04 -4.50 14.20
CA GLU A 36 -0.60 -3.11 14.36
C GLU A 36 0.09 -2.59 13.09
N ALA A 37 0.99 -3.37 12.51
CA ALA A 37 1.69 -2.99 11.30
C ALA A 37 0.74 -2.86 10.10
N VAL A 38 -0.18 -3.81 9.94
CA VAL A 38 -1.19 -3.72 8.87
C VAL A 38 -2.10 -2.53 9.08
N SER A 39 -2.53 -2.28 10.31
CA SER A 39 -3.40 -1.14 10.62
C SER A 39 -2.72 0.20 10.32
N GLY A 40 -1.42 0.31 10.63
CA GLY A 40 -0.63 1.50 10.28
C GLY A 40 -0.54 1.70 8.78
N LEU A 41 -0.27 0.63 8.03
CA LEU A 41 -0.23 0.67 6.56
C LEU A 41 -1.59 1.07 5.99
N LEU A 42 -2.68 0.49 6.51
CA LEU A 42 -4.03 0.81 6.06
C LEU A 42 -4.43 2.26 6.34
N GLY A 43 -3.94 2.84 7.43
CA GLY A 43 -4.14 4.26 7.69
C GLY A 43 -3.55 5.13 6.59
N ASN A 44 -2.33 4.81 6.14
CA ASN A 44 -1.71 5.48 5.01
C ASN A 44 -2.48 5.21 3.71
N ALA A 45 -2.85 3.97 3.45
CA ALA A 45 -3.60 3.60 2.24
C ALA A 45 -4.96 4.32 2.16
N GLN A 46 -5.63 4.48 3.29
CA GLN A 46 -6.90 5.20 3.34
C GLN A 46 -6.70 6.67 2.98
N ALA A 47 -5.69 7.32 3.54
CA ALA A 47 -5.38 8.71 3.25
C ALA A 47 -4.93 8.92 1.79
N GLU A 48 -4.15 7.98 1.25
CA GLU A 48 -3.58 8.09 -0.09
C GLU A 48 -4.59 7.81 -1.20
N SER A 49 -5.43 6.78 -1.05
CA SER A 49 -6.24 6.28 -2.17
C SER A 49 -7.64 5.83 -1.79
N THR A 50 -8.04 5.88 -0.53
CA THR A 50 -9.20 5.16 0.03
C THR A 50 -9.08 3.64 -0.15
N ILE A 51 -7.85 3.12 -0.07
CA ILE A 51 -7.51 1.69 -0.23
C ILE A 51 -7.94 1.18 -1.63
N ASN A 52 -7.79 2.02 -2.65
CA ASN A 52 -8.23 1.70 -3.99
C ASN A 52 -7.04 1.39 -4.91
N PRO A 53 -6.90 0.12 -5.38
CA PRO A 53 -5.78 -0.28 -6.24
C PRO A 53 -5.75 0.39 -7.60
N THR A 54 -6.87 0.91 -8.06
CA THR A 54 -6.98 1.54 -9.39
C THR A 54 -7.12 3.06 -9.33
N ARG A 55 -6.78 3.65 -8.16
CA ARG A 55 -6.88 5.08 -7.97
C ARG A 55 -5.70 5.83 -8.59
N TRP A 56 -5.97 6.72 -9.52
CA TRP A 56 -4.99 7.71 -9.98
C TRP A 56 -5.01 8.93 -9.06
N GLN A 57 -3.85 9.52 -8.85
CA GLN A 57 -3.73 10.79 -8.13
C GLN A 57 -4.60 11.85 -8.80
N GLY A 58 -5.41 12.55 -8.02
CA GLY A 58 -6.34 13.55 -8.54
C GLY A 58 -7.39 12.99 -9.50
N ASP A 59 -7.58 11.68 -9.52
CA ASP A 59 -8.49 10.95 -10.42
C ASP A 59 -8.23 11.23 -11.91
N THR A 60 -7.01 11.64 -12.23
CA THR A 60 -6.58 11.94 -13.61
C THR A 60 -5.39 11.03 -13.95
N PRO A 61 -5.51 10.23 -15.03
CA PRO A 61 -4.45 9.30 -15.39
C PRO A 61 -3.11 9.96 -15.71
N GLY A 62 -2.02 9.30 -15.32
CA GLY A 62 -0.68 9.66 -15.69
C GLY A 62 -0.15 10.94 -15.04
N GLU A 63 0.78 11.59 -15.71
CA GLU A 63 1.48 12.78 -15.20
C GLU A 63 0.56 13.98 -15.02
N ALA A 64 -0.50 14.10 -15.81
CA ALA A 64 -1.45 15.21 -15.72
C ALA A 64 -2.11 15.29 -14.34
N GLY A 65 -2.30 14.16 -13.66
CA GLY A 65 -2.87 14.12 -12.29
C GLY A 65 -1.81 14.12 -11.19
N GLY A 66 -0.53 14.08 -11.54
CA GLY A 66 0.58 14.05 -10.57
C GLY A 66 1.37 12.75 -10.57
N GLY A 67 0.92 11.72 -11.29
CA GLY A 67 1.66 10.48 -11.51
C GLY A 67 1.53 9.41 -10.42
N GLY A 68 0.78 9.64 -9.35
CA GLY A 68 0.55 8.64 -8.31
C GLY A 68 -0.54 7.64 -8.71
N TYR A 69 -0.36 6.37 -8.35
CA TYR A 69 -1.32 5.31 -8.66
C TYR A 69 -1.32 4.23 -7.60
N GLY A 70 -2.51 3.68 -7.35
CA GLY A 70 -2.71 2.48 -6.54
C GLY A 70 -2.91 2.74 -5.05
N ILE A 71 -2.89 1.68 -4.27
CA ILE A 71 -3.22 1.68 -2.84
C ILE A 71 -2.38 2.70 -2.06
N LEU A 72 -1.08 2.76 -2.34
CA LEU A 72 -0.15 3.67 -1.66
C LEU A 72 0.31 4.83 -2.54
N GLN A 73 -0.33 5.03 -3.68
CA GLN A 73 -0.02 6.14 -4.60
C GLN A 73 1.45 6.16 -5.00
N TRP A 74 1.96 5.02 -5.51
CA TRP A 74 3.32 4.96 -6.06
C TRP A 74 3.51 6.09 -7.07
N THR A 75 4.56 6.87 -6.88
CA THR A 75 4.86 8.05 -7.71
C THR A 75 6.34 8.02 -8.10
N PRO A 76 6.66 7.94 -9.40
CA PRO A 76 5.72 7.76 -10.51
C PRO A 76 5.13 6.34 -10.53
N TRP A 77 3.99 6.18 -11.16
CA TRP A 77 3.32 4.86 -11.29
C TRP A 77 4.20 3.84 -12.00
N THR A 78 5.16 4.30 -12.80
CA THR A 78 6.12 3.43 -13.50
C THR A 78 6.99 2.63 -12.54
N SER A 79 7.24 3.14 -11.33
CA SER A 79 7.92 2.37 -10.27
C SER A 79 7.10 1.15 -9.86
N LEU A 80 5.79 1.30 -9.74
CA LEU A 80 4.90 0.18 -9.47
C LEU A 80 4.94 -0.86 -10.59
N ILE A 81 4.97 -0.40 -11.84
CA ILE A 81 5.09 -1.29 -13.01
C ILE A 81 6.39 -2.09 -12.94
N GLU A 82 7.51 -1.44 -12.63
CA GLU A 82 8.81 -2.12 -12.49
C GLU A 82 8.77 -3.20 -11.40
N TYR A 83 8.24 -2.86 -10.23
CA TYR A 83 8.17 -3.81 -9.12
C TYR A 83 7.21 -4.96 -9.43
N ALA A 84 6.07 -4.67 -10.04
CA ALA A 84 5.11 -5.70 -10.44
C ALA A 84 5.72 -6.67 -11.47
N ASN A 85 6.48 -6.14 -12.43
CA ASN A 85 7.18 -6.97 -13.42
C ASN A 85 8.22 -7.87 -12.76
N ALA A 86 8.93 -7.35 -11.74
CA ALA A 86 9.94 -8.12 -11.03
C ALA A 86 9.34 -9.33 -10.29
N ILE A 87 8.10 -9.23 -9.83
CA ILE A 87 7.41 -10.32 -9.11
C ILE A 87 6.41 -11.09 -9.98
N GLY A 88 6.26 -10.70 -11.25
CA GLY A 88 5.39 -11.42 -12.19
C GLY A 88 3.90 -11.16 -11.98
N GLY A 89 3.50 -9.94 -11.66
CA GLY A 89 2.11 -9.58 -11.40
C GLY A 89 1.59 -8.45 -12.28
N ASN A 90 0.26 -8.31 -12.30
CA ASN A 90 -0.39 -7.18 -12.96
C ASN A 90 -0.42 -5.97 -12.00
N TRP A 91 0.29 -4.91 -12.36
CA TRP A 91 0.46 -3.72 -11.51
C TRP A 91 -0.87 -3.04 -11.12
N GLN A 92 -1.94 -3.27 -11.86
CA GLN A 92 -3.25 -2.64 -11.63
C GLN A 92 -4.15 -3.43 -10.68
N THR A 93 -3.68 -4.50 -10.08
CA THR A 93 -4.48 -5.31 -9.15
C THR A 93 -4.03 -5.15 -7.71
N GLY A 94 -4.99 -5.19 -6.78
CA GLY A 94 -4.70 -5.18 -5.35
C GLY A 94 -3.83 -6.36 -4.92
N ALA A 95 -4.10 -7.54 -5.49
CA ALA A 95 -3.33 -8.75 -5.20
C ALA A 95 -1.83 -8.56 -5.51
N THR A 96 -1.50 -7.87 -6.60
CA THR A 96 -0.11 -7.57 -6.93
C THR A 96 0.45 -6.46 -6.04
N GLN A 97 -0.32 -5.43 -5.78
CA GLN A 97 0.15 -4.26 -5.02
C GLN A 97 0.54 -4.61 -3.59
N VAL A 98 -0.19 -5.48 -2.91
CA VAL A 98 0.20 -5.93 -1.57
C VAL A 98 1.50 -6.75 -1.61
N ARG A 99 1.71 -7.54 -2.65
CA ARG A 99 2.97 -8.26 -2.86
C ARG A 99 4.14 -7.30 -3.14
N VAL A 100 3.88 -6.20 -3.85
CA VAL A 100 4.87 -5.16 -4.10
C VAL A 100 5.31 -4.49 -2.80
N VAL A 101 4.41 -4.27 -1.86
CA VAL A 101 4.78 -3.74 -0.53
C VAL A 101 5.83 -4.63 0.15
N ASP A 102 5.61 -5.94 0.19
CA ASP A 102 6.59 -6.88 0.75
C ASP A 102 7.90 -6.87 -0.06
N TYR A 103 7.81 -6.82 -1.37
CA TYR A 103 8.98 -6.76 -2.24
C TYR A 103 9.83 -5.52 -1.94
N GLU A 104 9.22 -4.36 -1.81
CA GLU A 104 9.92 -3.12 -1.46
C GLU A 104 10.61 -3.23 -0.10
N LEU A 105 9.90 -3.72 0.91
CA LEU A 105 10.48 -3.90 2.25
C LEU A 105 11.65 -4.87 2.25
N ASN A 106 11.52 -5.98 1.53
CA ASN A 106 12.55 -7.01 1.47
C ASN A 106 13.81 -6.56 0.72
N ASN A 107 13.68 -5.58 -0.17
CA ASN A 107 14.78 -5.12 -1.02
C ASN A 107 15.28 -3.72 -0.66
N GLY A 108 14.76 -3.12 0.41
CA GLY A 108 15.21 -1.80 0.87
C GLY A 108 14.72 -0.65 -0.01
N TYR A 109 13.58 -0.83 -0.66
CA TYR A 109 12.97 0.22 -1.48
C TYR A 109 11.79 0.86 -0.72
N GLY A 110 11.63 2.17 -0.86
CA GLY A 110 10.44 2.87 -0.41
C GLY A 110 10.24 3.01 1.09
N TYR A 111 10.96 2.25 1.91
CA TYR A 111 10.90 2.35 3.36
C TYR A 111 12.31 2.46 3.93
N TYR A 112 12.53 3.44 4.78
CA TYR A 112 13.83 3.68 5.42
C TYR A 112 13.63 4.02 6.90
N PRO A 113 14.41 3.42 7.82
CA PRO A 113 14.41 3.85 9.22
C PRO A 113 14.84 5.30 9.31
N THR A 114 14.26 6.03 10.25
CA THR A 114 14.61 7.43 10.53
C THR A 114 15.04 7.57 11.98
N ILE A 115 15.60 8.74 12.34
CA ILE A 115 15.98 9.00 13.73
C ILE A 115 14.74 8.95 14.66
N SER A 116 13.61 9.48 14.19
CA SER A 116 12.37 9.49 14.96
C SER A 116 11.66 8.14 14.98
N TYR A 117 11.87 7.33 13.95
CA TYR A 117 11.24 6.01 13.78
C TYR A 117 12.29 5.00 13.35
N PRO A 118 13.15 4.53 14.28
CA PRO A 118 14.34 3.74 13.94
C PRO A 118 14.04 2.25 13.81
N LEU A 119 12.96 1.88 13.14
CA LEU A 119 12.61 0.48 12.88
C LEU A 119 13.17 0.04 11.53
N SER A 120 13.81 -1.12 11.49
CA SER A 120 14.14 -1.78 10.22
C SER A 120 12.86 -2.27 9.55
N ALA A 121 12.94 -2.65 8.27
CA ALA A 121 11.80 -3.23 7.56
C ALA A 121 11.25 -4.47 8.29
N SER A 122 12.13 -5.33 8.77
CA SER A 122 11.76 -6.53 9.51
C SER A 122 11.08 -6.18 10.84
N GLU A 123 11.61 -5.20 11.55
CA GLU A 123 11.02 -4.72 12.80
C GLU A 123 9.66 -4.05 12.57
N TYR A 124 9.51 -3.34 11.47
CA TYR A 124 8.24 -2.70 11.10
C TYR A 124 7.12 -3.73 10.98
N ARG A 125 7.33 -4.77 10.18
CA ARG A 125 6.29 -5.79 9.93
C ARG A 125 5.84 -6.51 11.18
N THR A 126 6.72 -6.69 12.14
CA THR A 126 6.43 -7.46 13.36
C THR A 126 6.25 -6.57 14.59
N SER A 127 6.19 -5.26 14.40
CA SER A 127 6.07 -4.31 15.48
C SER A 127 4.71 -4.39 16.17
N THR A 128 4.73 -4.19 17.48
CA THR A 128 3.53 -4.02 18.30
C THR A 128 3.35 -2.58 18.78
N GLN A 129 4.08 -1.65 18.18
CA GLN A 129 3.84 -0.22 18.38
C GLN A 129 2.43 0.15 17.91
N THR A 130 1.92 1.32 18.30
CA THR A 130 0.57 1.72 17.90
C THR A 130 0.46 1.87 16.39
N PRO A 131 -0.74 1.66 15.81
CA PRO A 131 -0.96 1.91 14.39
C PRO A 131 -0.58 3.32 13.95
N GLU A 132 -0.83 4.33 14.81
CA GLU A 132 -0.45 5.72 14.54
C GLU A 132 1.06 5.88 14.41
N TYR A 133 1.81 5.30 15.35
CA TYR A 133 3.28 5.30 15.29
C TYR A 133 3.76 4.69 13.96
N LEU A 134 3.21 3.54 13.59
CA LEU A 134 3.63 2.81 12.40
C LEU A 134 3.20 3.52 11.10
N ALA A 135 2.07 4.21 11.12
CA ALA A 135 1.67 5.03 9.99
C ALA A 135 2.66 6.19 9.76
N TYR A 136 3.11 6.84 10.82
CA TYR A 136 4.11 7.90 10.72
C TYR A 136 5.50 7.37 10.38
N ALA A 137 5.84 6.16 10.85
CA ALA A 137 7.13 5.54 10.57
C ALA A 137 7.33 5.27 9.07
N TRP A 138 6.27 4.94 8.37
CA TRP A 138 6.30 4.78 6.90
C TRP A 138 5.49 5.91 6.27
N SER A 139 6.14 7.04 6.09
CA SER A 139 5.56 8.23 5.50
C SER A 139 5.82 8.25 3.98
N PHE A 140 4.79 8.54 3.23
CA PHE A 140 4.85 8.58 1.77
C PHE A 140 4.91 10.01 1.25
#